data_46f0940d50417e7e51dd8211d869003c
#
_entry.id   46f0940d50417e7e51dd8211d869003c
#
_cell.length_a   1.000
_cell.length_b   1.000
_cell.length_c   1.000
_cell.angle_alpha   90.00
_cell.angle_beta   90.00
_cell.angle_gamma   90.00
#
_symmetry.space_group_name_H-M   'P 1'
#
loop_
_entity.id
_entity.type
_entity.pdbx_description
1 polymer ?
#
loop_
_entity_poly.entity_id
_entity_poly.type
_entity_poly.pdbx_seq_one_letter_code
_entity_poly.pdbx_strand_id
1 'polypeptide(L)'
;MIYIDLPADLNLEDDQGRNIARLAEAVAPEAVTPEAVLVAGAPRAWSWAVVEAVEDGFVYFRQVSARDAAQRGSLVAPLPRSA
;
A
#
# COMPACT_ATOMS: atom_id res chain seq x y z
N MET A 1 -6.18 -15.45 -5.85
CA MET A 1 -5.59 -14.30 -6.57
C MET A 1 -5.52 -13.11 -5.63
N ILE A 2 -4.39 -12.43 -5.58
CA ILE A 2 -4.24 -11.25 -4.75
C ILE A 2 -4.69 -10.00 -5.50
N TYR A 3 -5.34 -9.09 -4.80
CA TYR A 3 -5.71 -7.79 -5.34
C TYR A 3 -4.68 -6.76 -4.90
N ILE A 4 -4.15 -6.03 -5.87
CA ILE A 4 -3.16 -4.99 -5.59
C ILE A 4 -3.90 -3.66 -5.44
N ASP A 5 -3.83 -3.08 -4.25
CA ASP A 5 -4.44 -1.77 -3.97
C ASP A 5 -3.63 -0.63 -4.53
N LEU A 6 -2.31 -0.79 -4.53
CA LEU A 6 -1.38 0.27 -4.91
C LEU A 6 -0.26 -0.32 -5.74
N PRO A 7 -0.35 -0.24 -7.05
CA PRO A 7 0.73 -0.69 -7.93
C PRO A 7 2.02 0.05 -7.62
N ALA A 8 3.10 -0.68 -7.47
CA ALA A 8 4.39 -0.10 -7.08
C ALA A 8 5.54 -1.01 -7.43
N ASP A 9 6.72 -0.40 -7.55
CA ASP A 9 7.98 -1.14 -7.63
C ASP A 9 8.53 -1.17 -6.20
N LEU A 10 8.52 -2.34 -5.58
CA LEU A 10 8.94 -2.50 -4.20
C LEU A 10 10.44 -2.33 -4.00
N ASN A 11 11.20 -2.23 -5.08
CA ASN A 11 12.63 -1.96 -5.01
C ASN A 11 12.95 -0.46 -5.04
N LEU A 12 11.94 0.37 -5.31
CA LEU A 12 12.14 1.82 -5.37
C LEU A 12 11.91 2.43 -4.00
N GLU A 13 12.97 3.01 -3.44
CA GLU A 13 12.94 3.60 -2.10
C GLU A 13 13.44 5.03 -2.13
N ASP A 14 12.95 5.83 -1.19
CA ASP A 14 13.44 7.19 -0.99
C ASP A 14 14.63 7.18 -0.03
N ASP A 15 15.14 8.37 0.31
CA ASP A 15 16.30 8.51 1.20
C ASP A 15 16.05 7.97 2.60
N GLN A 16 14.81 7.81 2.98
CA GLN A 16 14.44 7.34 4.31
C GLN A 16 14.06 5.85 4.33
N GLY A 17 14.28 5.17 3.22
CA GLY A 17 13.96 3.76 3.12
C GLY A 17 12.48 3.46 2.93
N ARG A 18 11.69 4.46 2.57
CA ARG A 18 10.27 4.27 2.28
C ARG A 18 10.09 3.97 0.81
N ASN A 19 9.12 3.11 0.51
CA ASN A 19 8.75 2.87 -0.88
C ASN A 19 7.87 4.03 -1.37
N ILE A 20 7.87 4.24 -2.68
CA ILE A 20 7.14 5.34 -3.32
C ILE A 20 6.26 4.78 -4.42
N ALA A 21 5.04 5.29 -4.51
CA ALA A 21 4.12 4.93 -5.59
C ALA A 21 3.32 6.15 -6.01
N ARG A 22 2.63 6.05 -7.14
CA ARG A 22 1.77 7.13 -7.64
C ARG A 22 0.36 6.94 -7.10
N LEU A 23 -0.16 7.96 -6.46
CA LEU A 23 -1.51 7.92 -5.91
C LEU A 23 -2.55 7.68 -7.01
N ALA A 24 -2.33 8.24 -8.19
CA ALA A 24 -3.28 8.11 -9.29
C ALA A 24 -3.47 6.68 -9.75
N GLU A 25 -2.52 5.79 -9.46
CA GLU A 25 -2.61 4.39 -9.86
C GLU A 25 -3.28 3.50 -8.82
N ALA A 26 -3.59 4.04 -7.65
CA ALA A 26 -4.27 3.28 -6.62
C ALA A 26 -5.70 2.93 -7.06
N VAL A 27 -6.17 1.76 -6.63
CA VAL A 27 -7.53 1.33 -6.93
C VAL A 27 -8.55 2.28 -6.31
N ALA A 28 -8.30 2.70 -5.07
CA ALA A 28 -9.18 3.64 -4.36
C ALA A 28 -8.34 4.78 -3.80
N PRO A 29 -7.95 5.76 -4.63
CA PRO A 29 -7.05 6.82 -4.18
C PRO A 29 -7.56 7.58 -2.97
N GLU A 30 -8.86 7.77 -2.86
CA GLU A 30 -9.46 8.50 -1.75
C GLU A 30 -9.28 7.77 -0.42
N ALA A 31 -9.01 6.47 -0.44
CA ALA A 31 -8.81 5.69 0.78
C ALA A 31 -7.34 5.56 1.16
N VAL A 32 -6.43 6.05 0.32
CA VAL A 32 -4.99 5.95 0.58
C VAL A 32 -4.59 7.16 1.42
N THR A 33 -4.62 6.97 2.73
CA THR A 33 -4.32 8.02 3.70
C THR A 33 -3.27 7.50 4.68
N PRO A 34 -2.58 8.39 5.41
CA PRO A 34 -1.61 7.96 6.41
C PRO A 34 -2.22 6.92 7.35
N GLU A 35 -1.46 5.91 7.68
CA GLU A 35 -1.83 4.77 8.53
C GLU A 35 -2.71 3.74 7.84
N ALA A 36 -3.11 3.95 6.58
CA ALA A 36 -3.88 2.95 5.86
C ALA A 36 -3.04 1.71 5.61
N VAL A 37 -3.67 0.54 5.73
CA VAL A 37 -3.04 -0.75 5.46
C VAL A 37 -3.54 -1.24 4.12
N LEU A 38 -2.62 -1.61 3.23
CA LEU A 38 -2.99 -2.01 1.89
C LEU A 38 -1.99 -3.03 1.33
N VAL A 39 -2.31 -3.55 0.15
CA VAL A 39 -1.40 -4.43 -0.59
C VAL A 39 -0.76 -3.61 -1.70
N ALA A 40 0.56 -3.52 -1.67
CA ALA A 40 1.32 -2.75 -2.64
C ALA A 40 2.22 -3.67 -3.46
N GLY A 41 2.53 -3.27 -4.68
CA GLY A 41 3.46 -3.98 -5.52
C GLY A 41 2.86 -4.39 -6.84
N ALA A 42 3.13 -5.62 -7.25
CA ALA A 42 2.65 -6.22 -8.48
C ALA A 42 2.18 -7.64 -8.17
N PRO A 43 1.41 -8.28 -9.07
CA PRO A 43 0.86 -9.61 -8.77
C PRO A 43 1.88 -10.66 -8.38
N ARG A 44 3.11 -10.54 -8.86
CA ARG A 44 4.16 -11.52 -8.55
C ARG A 44 5.17 -11.01 -7.54
N ALA A 45 5.02 -9.77 -7.08
CA ALA A 45 5.97 -9.15 -6.15
C ALA A 45 5.21 -8.13 -5.33
N TRP A 46 4.44 -8.60 -4.38
CA TRP A 46 3.58 -7.74 -3.56
C TRP A 46 3.92 -7.91 -2.09
N SER A 47 3.50 -6.93 -1.30
CA SER A 47 3.67 -6.94 0.14
C SER A 47 2.53 -6.19 0.81
N TRP A 48 2.25 -6.55 2.05
CA TRP A 48 1.43 -5.70 2.91
C TRP A 48 2.21 -4.43 3.18
N ALA A 49 1.51 -3.32 3.26
CA ALA A 49 2.15 -2.03 3.44
C ALA A 49 1.30 -1.13 4.32
N VAL A 50 1.98 -0.20 4.99
CA VAL A 50 1.34 0.86 5.76
C VAL A 50 1.74 2.19 5.14
N VAL A 51 0.76 3.01 4.81
CA VAL A 51 0.99 4.33 4.23
C VAL A 51 1.52 5.25 5.31
N GLU A 52 2.62 5.95 5.03
CA GLU A 52 3.18 6.92 5.97
C GLU A 52 2.82 8.35 5.61
N ALA A 53 2.81 8.66 4.31
CA ALA A 53 2.50 10.02 3.87
C ALA A 53 1.96 10.00 2.45
N VAL A 54 1.17 11.00 2.12
CA VAL A 54 0.70 11.23 0.76
C VAL A 54 0.97 12.71 0.46
N GLU A 55 1.84 12.97 -0.52
CA GLU A 55 2.26 14.32 -0.86
C GLU A 55 2.46 14.45 -2.36
N ASP A 56 1.94 15.51 -2.93
CA ASP A 56 2.16 15.86 -4.33
C ASP A 56 1.87 14.73 -5.31
N GLY A 57 0.85 13.93 -5.00
CA GLY A 57 0.45 12.83 -5.88
C GLY A 57 1.27 11.57 -5.69
N PHE A 58 2.14 11.52 -4.69
CA PHE A 58 2.94 10.35 -4.38
C PHE A 58 2.55 9.79 -3.03
N VAL A 59 2.63 8.46 -2.93
CA VAL A 59 2.35 7.72 -1.70
C VAL A 59 3.66 7.16 -1.19
N TYR A 60 3.98 7.44 0.06
CA TYR A 60 5.15 6.92 0.73
C TYR A 60 4.69 5.88 1.73
N PHE A 61 5.24 4.67 1.63
CA PHE A 61 4.77 3.57 2.46
C PHE A 61 5.92 2.67 2.88
N ARG A 62 5.67 1.85 3.92
CA ARG A 62 6.62 0.83 4.37
C ARG A 62 6.00 -0.54 4.20
N GLN A 63 6.81 -1.50 3.82
CA GLN A 63 6.39 -2.88 3.77
C GLN A 63 6.33 -3.42 5.20
N VAL A 64 5.28 -4.18 5.48
CA VAL A 64 5.09 -4.78 6.80
C VAL A 64 4.73 -6.25 6.64
N SER A 65 4.87 -7.02 7.72
CA SER A 65 4.48 -8.42 7.69
C SER A 65 2.97 -8.56 7.68
N ALA A 66 2.49 -9.75 7.30
CA ALA A 66 1.05 -10.04 7.36
C ALA A 66 0.52 -9.91 8.78
N ARG A 67 1.31 -10.32 9.77
CA ARG A 67 0.91 -10.19 11.18
C ARG A 67 0.73 -8.73 11.57
N ASP A 68 1.68 -7.89 11.17
CA ASP A 68 1.64 -6.47 11.47
C ASP A 68 0.42 -5.81 10.82
N ALA A 69 0.16 -6.16 9.56
CA ALA A 69 -1.00 -5.66 8.85
C ALA A 69 -2.30 -6.05 9.56
N ALA A 70 -2.40 -7.30 10.00
CA ALA A 70 -3.59 -7.80 10.69
C ALA A 70 -3.82 -7.06 12.01
N GLN A 71 -2.75 -6.73 12.72
CA GLN A 71 -2.87 -6.05 14.01
C GLN A 71 -3.35 -4.61 13.87
N ARG A 72 -3.12 -4.00 12.72
CA ARG A 72 -3.57 -2.62 12.52
C ARG A 72 -5.07 -2.55 12.22
N GLY A 73 -5.62 -3.64 11.69
CA GLY A 73 -7.06 -3.80 11.61
C GLY A 73 -7.82 -2.94 10.61
N SER A 74 -7.12 -2.20 9.76
CA SER A 74 -7.77 -1.25 8.87
C SER A 74 -7.25 -1.43 7.44
N LEU A 75 -8.08 -1.96 6.56
CA LEU A 75 -7.72 -2.17 5.16
C LEU A 75 -8.33 -1.12 4.29
N VAL A 76 -7.59 -0.71 3.26
CA VAL A 76 -8.02 0.34 2.35
C VAL A 76 -9.24 -0.07 1.53
N ALA A 77 -9.22 -1.27 0.98
CA ALA A 77 -10.29 -1.74 0.11
C ALA A 77 -10.67 -3.16 0.50
N PRO A 78 -11.37 -3.33 1.59
CA PRO A 78 -11.58 -4.66 2.17
C PRO A 78 -12.54 -5.54 1.37
N LEU A 79 -13.59 -4.96 0.82
CA LEU A 79 -14.69 -5.75 0.29
C LEU A 79 -14.33 -6.64 -0.88
N PRO A 80 -13.61 -6.18 -1.88
CA PRO A 80 -13.29 -7.05 -3.01
C PRO A 80 -12.51 -8.28 -2.60
N ARG A 81 -11.76 -8.20 -1.51
CA ARG A 81 -10.96 -9.33 -1.05
C ARG A 81 -11.76 -10.34 -0.28
N SER A 82 -12.80 -9.91 0.35
CA SER A 82 -13.58 -10.78 1.21
C SER A 82 -14.68 -11.50 0.45
N ALA A 83 -14.85 -11.15 -0.79
CA ALA A 83 -15.90 -11.76 -1.61
C ALA A 83 -15.60 -13.21 -1.96
#